data_6df7531fdd456c7b8e53a87373b13ba8
#
_entry.id   6df7531fdd456c7b8e53a87373b13ba8
#
_cell.length_a   1.000
_cell.length_b   1.000
_cell.length_c   1.000
_cell.angle_alpha   90.00
_cell.angle_beta   90.00
_cell.angle_gamma   90.00
#
_symmetry.space_group_name_H-M   'P 1'
#
loop_
_entity.id
_entity.type
_entity.pdbx_description
1 polymer ?
#
loop_
_entity_poly.entity_id
_entity_poly.type
_entity_poly.pdbx_seq_one_letter_code
_entity_poly.pdbx_strand_id
1 'polypeptide(L)'
;MESLTLNLYGISPSKDNQYINAVIGLSHLRFDHRYKGNLSGERNGKQAFASINYRTKDKYGILNVTPTGKLTYGVTRLSEFTDFLSKASGLPSQDIIYKEDTFVNGEFAGGFLFETDIIETDQGTIQPMGGIEILYDLTNDVDYKYVLQGKTHVNKETIHSPFSRQNLKTSIGFEAIHLNGFTVLTDYQRTIRLNDASEAPEYQIETFILKFSRSKEQDNEFAFIYDPINAHQTNLSYSKNIHGLDFKINSNQSLENSSEYFTNLEVSGKF
;
A
#
# COMPACT_ATOMS: atom_id res chain seq x y z
N MET A 1 -10.61 -12.46 1.89
CA MET A 1 -10.03 -11.84 3.10
C MET A 1 -10.93 -10.70 3.54
N GLU A 2 -11.27 -10.66 4.81
CA GLU A 2 -12.01 -9.55 5.42
C GLU A 2 -11.10 -8.90 6.47
N SER A 3 -11.19 -7.57 6.62
CA SER A 3 -10.44 -6.87 7.66
C SER A 3 -11.27 -5.75 8.26
N LEU A 4 -11.15 -5.60 9.57
CA LEU A 4 -11.65 -4.43 10.30
C LEU A 4 -10.45 -3.73 10.90
N THR A 5 -10.24 -2.47 10.53
CA THR A 5 -9.09 -1.68 10.97
C THR A 5 -9.54 -0.36 11.60
N LEU A 6 -9.00 -0.09 12.78
CA LEU A 6 -9.14 1.20 13.46
C LEU A 6 -7.80 1.94 13.37
N ASN A 7 -7.82 3.15 12.83
CA ASN A 7 -6.64 4.00 12.71
C ASN A 7 -6.83 5.29 13.51
N LEU A 8 -5.78 5.67 14.22
CA LEU A 8 -5.61 7.00 14.79
C LEU A 8 -4.44 7.68 14.09
N TYR A 9 -4.66 8.85 13.54
CA TYR A 9 -3.60 9.62 12.89
C TYR A 9 -3.52 11.04 13.44
N GLY A 10 -2.32 11.61 13.38
CA GLY A 10 -2.06 12.97 13.76
C GLY A 10 -1.07 13.64 12.82
N ILE A 11 -1.25 14.93 12.62
CA ILE A 11 -0.35 15.79 11.85
C ILE A 11 0.06 16.93 12.76
N SER A 12 1.35 17.13 12.94
CA SER A 12 1.90 18.24 13.68
C SER A 12 2.79 19.08 12.77
N PRO A 13 2.44 20.34 12.50
CA PRO A 13 3.40 21.28 11.95
C PRO A 13 4.45 21.58 13.03
N SER A 14 5.71 21.23 12.77
CA SER A 14 6.80 21.42 13.75
C SER A 14 7.36 22.85 13.68
N LYS A 15 7.48 23.39 12.48
CA LYS A 15 7.92 24.76 12.15
C LYS A 15 7.38 25.12 10.77
N ASP A 16 7.65 26.33 10.31
CA ASP A 16 7.39 26.72 8.94
C ASP A 16 8.01 25.69 7.98
N ASN A 17 7.19 25.10 7.13
CA ASN A 17 7.57 24.08 6.12
C ASN A 17 8.02 22.70 6.65
N GLN A 18 7.83 22.39 7.93
CA GLN A 18 8.13 21.07 8.48
C GLN A 18 6.84 20.38 8.97
N TYR A 19 6.69 19.10 8.61
CA TYR A 19 5.51 18.30 8.94
C TYR A 19 5.93 16.95 9.49
N ILE A 20 5.32 16.57 10.59
CA ILE A 20 5.39 15.22 11.14
C ILE A 20 3.99 14.63 11.09
N ASN A 21 3.84 13.50 10.42
CA ASN A 21 2.61 12.73 10.39
C ASN A 21 2.85 11.42 11.12
N ALA A 22 1.94 11.03 11.98
CA ALA A 22 1.98 9.74 12.66
C ALA A 22 0.65 9.01 12.51
N VAL A 23 0.72 7.69 12.34
CA VAL A 23 -0.44 6.81 12.29
C VAL A 23 -0.20 5.64 13.23
N ILE A 24 -1.20 5.25 13.99
CA ILE A 24 -1.23 4.02 14.77
C ILE A 24 -2.51 3.28 14.38
N GLY A 25 -2.40 1.99 14.08
CA GLY A 25 -3.54 1.19 13.67
C GLY A 25 -3.60 -0.17 14.37
N LEU A 26 -4.83 -0.63 14.55
CA LEU A 26 -5.15 -1.97 15.03
C LEU A 26 -6.11 -2.62 14.04
N SER A 27 -5.81 -3.85 13.63
CA SER A 27 -6.63 -4.59 12.68
C SER A 27 -7.02 -5.95 13.23
N HIS A 28 -8.24 -6.35 12.92
CA HIS A 28 -8.68 -7.73 12.98
C HIS A 28 -8.78 -8.27 11.56
N LEU A 29 -8.16 -9.40 11.30
CA LEU A 29 -8.03 -10.00 9.98
C LEU A 29 -8.75 -11.34 9.97
N ARG A 30 -9.47 -11.65 8.91
CA ARG A 30 -10.09 -12.95 8.65
C ARG A 30 -9.74 -13.39 7.25
N PHE A 31 -9.17 -14.57 7.14
CA PHE A 31 -8.75 -15.19 5.88
C PHE A 31 -9.57 -16.46 5.66
N ASP A 32 -10.34 -16.48 4.58
CA ASP A 32 -10.93 -17.70 4.07
C ASP A 32 -9.95 -18.32 3.07
N HIS A 33 -9.41 -19.46 3.40
CA HIS A 33 -8.46 -20.17 2.56
C HIS A 33 -9.19 -21.26 1.75
N ARG A 34 -9.03 -21.20 0.44
CA ARG A 34 -9.53 -22.24 -0.48
C ARG A 34 -8.43 -22.60 -1.46
N TYR A 35 -7.98 -23.84 -1.41
CA TYR A 35 -6.94 -24.31 -2.32
C TYR A 35 -7.51 -25.27 -3.37
N LYS A 36 -6.92 -25.28 -4.58
CA LYS A 36 -7.28 -26.20 -5.66
C LYS A 36 -7.26 -27.65 -5.14
N GLY A 37 -8.40 -28.32 -5.12
CA GLY A 37 -8.48 -29.72 -4.72
C GLY A 37 -9.15 -29.99 -3.40
N ASN A 38 -9.89 -29.06 -2.80
CA ASN A 38 -10.76 -29.28 -1.64
C ASN A 38 -10.16 -29.01 -0.23
N LEU A 39 -9.02 -28.33 -0.13
CA LEU A 39 -8.58 -27.80 1.14
C LEU A 39 -9.33 -26.48 1.41
N SER A 40 -9.93 -26.36 2.58
CA SER A 40 -10.59 -25.14 3.01
C SER A 40 -10.41 -24.92 4.51
N GLY A 41 -10.10 -23.68 4.89
CA GLY A 41 -9.95 -23.30 6.28
C GLY A 41 -10.21 -21.81 6.48
N GLU A 42 -10.46 -21.44 7.72
CA GLU A 42 -10.61 -20.06 8.15
C GLU A 42 -9.51 -19.72 9.15
N ARG A 43 -8.77 -18.64 8.90
CA ARG A 43 -7.72 -18.17 9.78
C ARG A 43 -8.00 -16.75 10.22
N ASN A 44 -7.92 -16.53 11.53
CA ASN A 44 -8.03 -15.20 12.11
C ASN A 44 -6.65 -14.64 12.42
N GLY A 45 -6.54 -13.30 12.36
CA GLY A 45 -5.33 -12.59 12.72
C GLY A 45 -5.64 -11.29 13.43
N LYS A 46 -4.61 -10.79 14.12
CA LYS A 46 -4.62 -9.45 14.72
C LYS A 46 -3.34 -8.76 14.31
N GLN A 47 -3.46 -7.48 13.96
CA GLN A 47 -2.31 -6.67 13.59
C GLN A 47 -2.32 -5.38 14.39
N ALA A 48 -1.13 -4.96 14.81
CA ALA A 48 -0.88 -3.62 15.31
C ALA A 48 0.23 -3.01 14.47
N PHE A 49 0.07 -1.76 14.06
CA PHE A 49 1.10 -1.06 13.30
C PHE A 49 1.18 0.41 13.68
N ALA A 50 2.36 0.98 13.44
CA ALA A 50 2.61 2.40 13.56
C ALA A 50 3.43 2.89 12.37
N SER A 51 3.19 4.12 11.95
CA SER A 51 3.99 4.79 10.93
C SER A 51 4.23 6.24 11.34
N ILE A 52 5.45 6.69 11.13
CA ILE A 52 5.82 8.09 11.29
C ILE A 52 6.48 8.57 10.00
N ASN A 53 6.05 9.73 9.53
CA ASN A 53 6.62 10.38 8.36
C ASN A 53 7.07 11.78 8.76
N TYR A 54 8.26 12.13 8.33
CA TYR A 54 8.83 13.47 8.43
C TYR A 54 9.07 14.00 7.03
N ARG A 55 8.73 15.27 6.82
CA ARG A 55 9.10 16.02 5.62
C ARG A 55 9.35 17.48 5.96
N THR A 56 10.29 18.08 5.25
CA THR A 56 10.51 19.51 5.26
C THR A 56 10.60 20.01 3.82
N LYS A 57 10.28 21.27 3.58
CA LYS A 57 10.32 21.83 2.22
C LYS A 57 11.31 23.01 2.20
N ASP A 58 12.38 22.87 1.43
CA ASP A 58 13.39 23.88 1.23
C ASP A 58 13.35 24.35 -0.21
N LYS A 59 13.58 25.65 -0.42
CA LYS A 59 13.54 26.25 -1.75
C LYS A 59 14.95 26.66 -2.21
N TYR A 60 15.33 26.18 -3.39
CA TYR A 60 16.59 26.49 -4.06
C TYR A 60 16.33 27.05 -5.46
N GLY A 61 16.20 28.37 -5.56
CA GLY A 61 15.83 29.04 -6.81
C GLY A 61 14.40 28.62 -7.24
N ILE A 62 14.28 28.02 -8.41
CA ILE A 62 13.00 27.52 -8.95
C ILE A 62 12.66 26.10 -8.47
N LEU A 63 13.58 25.43 -7.76
CA LEU A 63 13.43 24.06 -7.31
C LEU A 63 13.06 24.03 -5.83
N ASN A 64 11.95 23.40 -5.51
CA ASN A 64 11.57 23.03 -4.16
C ASN A 64 12.06 21.61 -3.90
N VAL A 65 12.85 21.42 -2.85
CA VAL A 65 13.37 20.14 -2.42
C VAL A 65 12.72 19.80 -1.10
N THR A 66 12.14 18.59 -1.03
CA THR A 66 11.47 18.09 0.17
C THR A 66 12.18 16.83 0.64
N PRO A 67 13.16 16.96 1.57
CA PRO A 67 13.68 15.79 2.29
C PRO A 67 12.54 15.05 2.98
N THR A 68 12.51 13.73 2.83
CA THR A 68 11.51 12.85 3.41
C THR A 68 12.15 11.75 4.24
N GLY A 69 11.49 11.36 5.31
CA GLY A 69 11.83 10.19 6.10
C GLY A 69 10.56 9.50 6.56
N LYS A 70 10.49 8.18 6.41
CA LYS A 70 9.36 7.37 6.83
C LYS A 70 9.85 6.15 7.57
N LEU A 71 9.22 5.83 8.67
CA LEU A 71 9.38 4.57 9.37
C LEU A 71 8.00 3.97 9.59
N THR A 72 7.81 2.75 9.09
CA THR A 72 6.62 1.95 9.36
C THR A 72 7.03 0.66 10.05
N TYR A 73 6.28 0.26 11.07
CA TYR A 73 6.53 -0.97 11.80
C TYR A 73 5.19 -1.61 12.19
N GLY A 74 5.07 -2.90 11.98
CA GLY A 74 3.87 -3.65 12.29
C GLY A 74 4.17 -5.04 12.82
N VAL A 75 3.29 -5.54 13.67
CA VAL A 75 3.30 -6.90 14.19
C VAL A 75 1.97 -7.54 13.87
N THR A 76 2.01 -8.69 13.22
CA THR A 76 0.82 -9.48 12.90
C THR A 76 0.91 -10.84 13.55
N ARG A 77 -0.10 -11.19 14.34
CA ARG A 77 -0.26 -12.50 14.95
C ARG A 77 -1.41 -13.22 14.27
N LEU A 78 -1.11 -14.39 13.71
CA LEU A 78 -2.08 -15.27 13.08
C LEU A 78 -2.40 -16.43 14.04
N SER A 79 -3.68 -16.72 14.19
CA SER A 79 -4.14 -17.84 15.02
C SER A 79 -3.78 -19.19 14.38
N GLU A 80 -3.75 -20.24 15.20
CA GLU A 80 -3.78 -21.62 14.71
C GLU A 80 -5.07 -21.83 13.89
N PHE A 81 -4.98 -22.58 12.80
CA PHE A 81 -6.12 -23.00 12.02
C PHE A 81 -5.91 -24.38 11.40
N THR A 82 -7.00 -25.05 11.02
CA THR A 82 -6.96 -26.35 10.37
C THR A 82 -7.52 -26.20 8.96
N ASP A 83 -6.73 -26.66 7.98
CA ASP A 83 -7.19 -26.89 6.62
C ASP A 83 -7.76 -28.28 6.50
N PHE A 84 -9.05 -28.37 6.19
CA PHE A 84 -9.78 -29.62 6.03
C PHE A 84 -9.69 -30.10 4.58
N LEU A 85 -9.19 -31.32 4.39
CA LEU A 85 -9.22 -31.96 3.08
C LEU A 85 -10.62 -32.53 2.84
N SER A 86 -11.31 -32.07 1.79
CA SER A 86 -12.62 -32.64 1.44
C SER A 86 -12.51 -34.10 1.04
N LYS A 87 -13.40 -34.94 1.57
CA LYS A 87 -13.49 -36.39 1.31
C LYS A 87 -13.77 -36.74 -0.16
N ALA A 88 -14.04 -35.80 -1.02
CA ALA A 88 -14.40 -36.04 -2.43
C ALA A 88 -13.24 -36.53 -3.31
N SER A 89 -12.00 -36.52 -2.82
CA SER A 89 -10.81 -36.86 -3.61
C SER A 89 -10.39 -38.33 -3.55
N GLY A 90 -11.07 -39.19 -2.74
CA GLY A 90 -10.68 -40.59 -2.56
C GLY A 90 -9.32 -40.79 -1.86
N LEU A 91 -8.64 -39.72 -1.48
CA LEU A 91 -7.42 -39.76 -0.69
C LEU A 91 -7.77 -39.86 0.80
N PRO A 92 -6.92 -40.47 1.64
CA PRO A 92 -7.11 -40.44 3.08
C PRO A 92 -7.13 -38.97 3.52
N SER A 93 -8.22 -38.56 4.18
CA SER A 93 -8.38 -37.19 4.68
C SER A 93 -7.28 -36.94 5.71
N GLN A 94 -6.34 -36.07 5.34
CA GLN A 94 -5.26 -35.69 6.21
C GLN A 94 -5.34 -34.17 6.39
N ASP A 95 -5.96 -33.76 7.50
CA ASP A 95 -6.06 -32.34 7.81
C ASP A 95 -4.68 -31.77 8.15
N ILE A 96 -4.45 -30.53 7.77
CA ILE A 96 -3.21 -29.81 8.04
C ILE A 96 -3.49 -28.79 9.13
N ILE A 97 -2.81 -28.89 10.25
CA ILE A 97 -2.92 -27.95 11.37
C ILE A 97 -1.77 -26.95 11.26
N TYR A 98 -2.06 -25.73 10.88
CA TYR A 98 -1.11 -24.61 10.90
C TYR A 98 -1.08 -24.01 12.28
N LYS A 99 0.10 -23.92 12.84
CA LYS A 99 0.30 -23.36 14.18
C LYS A 99 0.16 -21.84 14.18
N GLU A 100 -0.10 -21.30 15.38
CA GLU A 100 -0.04 -19.87 15.60
C GLU A 100 1.33 -19.32 15.18
N ASP A 101 1.32 -18.16 14.55
CA ASP A 101 2.53 -17.50 14.07
C ASP A 101 2.46 -15.99 14.29
N THR A 102 3.64 -15.39 14.49
CA THR A 102 3.79 -13.96 14.66
C THR A 102 4.91 -13.48 13.76
N PHE A 103 4.61 -12.54 12.91
CA PHE A 103 5.60 -11.93 12.04
C PHE A 103 5.60 -10.41 12.18
N VAL A 104 6.78 -9.87 11.95
CA VAL A 104 7.06 -8.43 11.97
C VAL A 104 7.24 -8.00 10.55
N ASN A 105 6.60 -6.90 10.19
CA ASN A 105 6.82 -6.20 8.94
C ASN A 105 7.20 -4.75 9.24
N GLY A 106 8.13 -4.22 8.48
CA GLY A 106 8.56 -2.86 8.67
C GLY A 106 9.29 -2.33 7.44
N GLU A 107 9.32 -1.03 7.33
CA GLU A 107 9.99 -0.31 6.26
C GLU A 107 10.56 0.99 6.81
N PHE A 108 11.80 1.25 6.51
CA PHE A 108 12.38 2.58 6.58
C PHE A 108 12.56 3.12 5.16
N ALA A 109 12.13 4.36 4.93
CA ALA A 109 12.34 5.05 3.66
C ALA A 109 12.94 6.43 3.94
N GLY A 110 13.88 6.85 3.10
CA GLY A 110 14.46 8.17 3.17
C GLY A 110 14.88 8.68 1.80
N GLY A 111 14.67 9.96 1.53
CA GLY A 111 14.96 10.49 0.22
C GLY A 111 14.59 11.95 0.04
N PHE A 112 14.46 12.33 -1.21
CA PHE A 112 14.15 13.69 -1.62
C PHE A 112 13.05 13.68 -2.68
N LEU A 113 12.04 14.52 -2.49
CA LEU A 113 11.09 14.89 -3.52
C LEU A 113 11.46 16.24 -4.09
N PHE A 114 11.26 16.41 -5.37
CA PHE A 114 11.59 17.60 -6.13
C PHE A 114 10.35 18.11 -6.83
N GLU A 115 10.09 19.40 -6.71
CA GLU A 115 9.03 20.11 -7.43
C GLU A 115 9.61 21.40 -7.98
N THR A 116 9.27 21.78 -9.19
CA THR A 116 9.60 23.12 -9.67
C THR A 116 8.60 24.14 -9.15
N ASP A 117 8.90 25.43 -9.28
CA ASP A 117 7.87 26.45 -9.18
C ASP A 117 6.81 26.22 -10.26
N ILE A 118 5.60 26.66 -9.97
CA ILE A 118 4.47 26.56 -10.90
C ILE A 118 4.80 27.39 -12.16
N ILE A 119 4.70 26.74 -13.30
CA ILE A 119 4.85 27.37 -14.62
C ILE A 119 3.47 27.82 -15.07
N GLU A 120 3.25 29.12 -15.15
CA GLU A 120 2.00 29.69 -15.66
C GLU A 120 1.97 29.66 -17.19
N THR A 121 0.83 29.29 -17.74
CA THR A 121 0.53 29.27 -19.17
C THR A 121 -0.81 29.97 -19.42
N ASP A 122 -1.10 30.32 -20.66
CA ASP A 122 -2.39 30.94 -21.04
C ASP A 122 -3.61 30.03 -20.73
N GLN A 123 -3.39 28.72 -20.54
CA GLN A 123 -4.46 27.75 -20.34
C GLN A 123 -4.54 27.21 -18.90
N GLY A 124 -3.57 27.56 -18.05
CA GLY A 124 -3.48 27.06 -16.69
C GLY A 124 -2.06 27.00 -16.18
N THR A 125 -1.80 26.08 -15.28
CA THR A 125 -0.49 25.92 -14.64
C THR A 125 0.06 24.51 -14.84
N ILE A 126 1.39 24.37 -14.88
CA ILE A 126 2.09 23.09 -14.93
C ILE A 126 3.17 23.09 -13.85
N GLN A 127 3.28 22.00 -13.11
CA GLN A 127 4.29 21.79 -12.09
C GLN A 127 4.98 20.43 -12.28
N PRO A 128 6.18 20.38 -12.86
CA PRO A 128 7.00 19.18 -12.89
C PRO A 128 7.42 18.75 -11.49
N MET A 129 7.46 17.42 -11.27
CA MET A 129 7.84 16.81 -10.00
C MET A 129 8.65 15.54 -10.22
N GLY A 130 9.32 15.09 -9.17
CA GLY A 130 10.04 13.83 -9.17
C GLY A 130 10.56 13.48 -7.79
N GLY A 131 11.24 12.36 -7.68
CA GLY A 131 11.78 11.93 -6.40
C GLY A 131 12.81 10.82 -6.51
N ILE A 132 13.58 10.69 -5.45
CA ILE A 132 14.51 9.59 -5.23
C ILE A 132 14.45 9.19 -3.77
N GLU A 133 14.19 7.91 -3.49
CA GLU A 133 14.07 7.38 -2.13
C GLU A 133 14.81 6.04 -2.03
N ILE A 134 15.48 5.82 -0.92
CA ILE A 134 16.02 4.52 -0.54
C ILE A 134 15.04 3.91 0.44
N LEU A 135 14.60 2.69 0.13
CA LEU A 135 13.70 1.89 0.94
C LEU A 135 14.51 0.76 1.58
N TYR A 136 14.37 0.60 2.87
CA TYR A 136 14.98 -0.50 3.61
C TYR A 136 13.89 -1.35 4.24
N ASP A 137 13.77 -2.60 3.79
CA ASP A 137 12.81 -3.55 4.34
C ASP A 137 13.34 -4.13 5.67
N LEU A 138 12.55 -3.97 6.70
CA LEU A 138 12.79 -4.48 8.06
C LEU A 138 12.01 -5.77 8.34
N THR A 139 11.31 -6.30 7.33
CA THR A 139 10.49 -7.50 7.46
C THR A 139 11.37 -8.73 7.68
N ASN A 140 11.01 -9.53 8.66
CA ASN A 140 11.67 -10.80 8.90
C ASN A 140 11.11 -11.90 8.00
N ASP A 141 11.95 -12.91 7.74
CA ASP A 141 11.48 -14.16 7.14
C ASP A 141 10.39 -14.79 8.02
N VAL A 142 9.40 -15.39 7.38
CA VAL A 142 8.27 -15.99 8.07
C VAL A 142 8.41 -17.51 8.07
N ASP A 143 8.41 -18.08 9.26
CA ASP A 143 8.48 -19.52 9.46
C ASP A 143 7.07 -20.10 9.62
N TYR A 144 6.55 -20.76 8.62
CA TYR A 144 5.30 -21.49 8.72
C TYR A 144 5.52 -22.86 9.39
N LYS A 145 4.84 -23.07 10.51
CA LYS A 145 4.86 -24.35 11.23
C LYS A 145 3.53 -25.07 11.05
N TYR A 146 3.58 -26.29 10.58
CA TYR A 146 2.38 -27.10 10.41
C TYR A 146 2.59 -28.55 10.85
N VAL A 147 1.50 -29.19 11.23
CA VAL A 147 1.44 -30.60 11.64
C VAL A 147 0.37 -31.29 10.82
N LEU A 148 0.70 -32.44 10.26
CA LEU A 148 -0.29 -33.30 9.65
C LEU A 148 -1.10 -34.00 10.73
N GLN A 149 -2.42 -34.06 10.59
CA GLN A 149 -3.30 -34.71 11.58
C GLN A 149 -2.86 -36.15 11.89
N GLY A 150 -2.76 -36.46 13.17
CA GLY A 150 -2.28 -37.78 13.63
C GLY A 150 -0.75 -37.94 13.60
N LYS A 151 0.01 -36.93 13.25
CA LYS A 151 1.48 -36.90 13.36
C LYS A 151 1.90 -35.98 14.50
N THR A 152 3.04 -36.27 15.11
CA THR A 152 3.64 -35.45 16.17
C THR A 152 4.77 -34.56 15.67
N HIS A 153 5.24 -34.83 14.44
CA HIS A 153 6.33 -34.05 13.85
C HIS A 153 5.81 -32.71 13.34
N VAL A 154 6.45 -31.63 13.79
CA VAL A 154 6.20 -30.28 13.31
C VAL A 154 7.06 -30.04 12.09
N ASN A 155 6.44 -29.82 10.94
CA ASN A 155 7.11 -29.37 9.74
C ASN A 155 7.30 -27.86 9.81
N LYS A 156 8.40 -27.37 9.26
CA LYS A 156 8.72 -25.96 9.20
C LYS A 156 9.05 -25.62 7.76
N GLU A 157 8.41 -24.59 7.24
CA GLU A 157 8.71 -24.01 5.94
C GLU A 157 9.00 -22.52 6.15
N THR A 158 10.17 -22.08 5.71
CA THR A 158 10.56 -20.66 5.81
C THR A 158 10.23 -19.98 4.49
N ILE A 159 9.37 -18.99 4.54
CA ILE A 159 9.14 -18.09 3.42
C ILE A 159 10.03 -16.88 3.62
N HIS A 160 11.00 -16.74 2.75
CA HIS A 160 11.85 -15.57 2.71
C HIS A 160 11.05 -14.36 2.23
N SER A 161 11.30 -13.21 2.83
CA SER A 161 10.70 -11.97 2.34
C SER A 161 11.06 -11.82 0.85
N PRO A 162 10.05 -11.66 -0.04
CA PRO A 162 10.30 -11.48 -1.47
C PRO A 162 10.99 -10.14 -1.75
N PHE A 163 10.99 -9.25 -0.76
CA PHE A 163 11.57 -7.93 -0.89
C PHE A 163 13.07 -7.97 -0.58
N SER A 164 13.86 -7.33 -1.41
CA SER A 164 15.25 -7.06 -1.07
C SER A 164 15.29 -6.11 0.12
N ARG A 165 16.28 -6.29 0.99
CA ARG A 165 16.45 -5.40 2.13
C ARG A 165 16.68 -3.94 1.75
N GLN A 166 17.19 -3.69 0.54
CA GLN A 166 17.47 -2.34 0.05
C GLN A 166 16.95 -2.17 -1.37
N ASN A 167 16.14 -1.14 -1.57
CA ASN A 167 15.57 -0.78 -2.85
C ASN A 167 15.77 0.71 -3.11
N LEU A 168 15.92 1.08 -4.36
CA LEU A 168 15.92 2.45 -4.83
C LEU A 168 14.61 2.70 -5.56
N LYS A 169 13.84 3.66 -5.07
CA LYS A 169 12.64 4.16 -5.73
C LYS A 169 12.93 5.50 -6.37
N THR A 170 12.63 5.62 -7.64
CA THR A 170 12.69 6.88 -8.39
C THR A 170 11.32 7.21 -8.93
N SER A 171 11.01 8.50 -9.02
CA SER A 171 9.76 8.98 -9.61
C SER A 171 9.98 10.19 -10.49
N ILE A 172 9.14 10.35 -11.51
CA ILE A 172 9.07 11.54 -12.36
C ILE A 172 7.61 11.72 -12.81
N GLY A 173 7.15 12.96 -12.80
CA GLY A 173 5.79 13.28 -13.17
C GLY A 173 5.56 14.77 -13.33
N PHE A 174 4.31 15.12 -13.54
CA PHE A 174 3.87 16.53 -13.50
C PHE A 174 2.39 16.60 -13.07
N GLU A 175 2.03 17.74 -12.51
CA GLU A 175 0.65 18.17 -12.32
C GLU A 175 0.34 19.34 -13.25
N ALA A 176 -0.76 19.25 -13.98
CA ALA A 176 -1.27 20.33 -14.79
C ALA A 176 -2.69 20.68 -14.35
N ILE A 177 -2.93 21.97 -14.06
CA ILE A 177 -4.22 22.50 -13.63
C ILE A 177 -4.71 23.48 -14.69
N HIS A 178 -5.79 23.14 -15.36
CA HIS A 178 -6.42 24.01 -16.34
C HIS A 178 -7.34 25.05 -15.67
N LEU A 179 -7.51 26.22 -16.29
CA LEU A 179 -8.31 27.32 -15.76
C LEU A 179 -9.76 26.97 -15.39
N ASN A 180 -10.32 25.92 -15.99
CA ASN A 180 -11.66 25.42 -15.66
C ASN A 180 -11.70 24.46 -14.44
N GLY A 181 -10.58 24.32 -13.70
CA GLY A 181 -10.46 23.44 -12.53
C GLY A 181 -10.23 21.96 -12.86
N PHE A 182 -9.97 21.63 -14.12
CA PHE A 182 -9.57 20.28 -14.50
C PHE A 182 -8.08 20.07 -14.22
N THR A 183 -7.75 18.98 -13.52
CA THR A 183 -6.38 18.65 -13.14
C THR A 183 -5.97 17.33 -13.78
N VAL A 184 -4.78 17.28 -14.33
CA VAL A 184 -4.11 16.07 -14.80
C VAL A 184 -2.84 15.88 -14.00
N LEU A 185 -2.71 14.74 -13.35
CA LEU A 185 -1.49 14.32 -12.67
C LEU A 185 -0.95 13.08 -13.38
N THR A 186 0.34 13.11 -13.73
CA THR A 186 1.07 11.92 -14.15
C THR A 186 2.19 11.66 -13.16
N ASP A 187 2.43 10.39 -12.84
CA ASP A 187 3.54 9.97 -12.00
C ASP A 187 4.02 8.60 -12.47
N TYR A 188 5.26 8.52 -12.92
CA TYR A 188 5.94 7.27 -13.21
C TYR A 188 6.91 6.96 -12.08
N GLN A 189 6.78 5.81 -11.47
CA GLN A 189 7.64 5.34 -10.39
C GLN A 189 8.30 4.04 -10.80
N ARG A 190 9.57 3.91 -10.45
CA ARG A 190 10.35 2.68 -10.64
C ARG A 190 11.08 2.35 -9.35
N THR A 191 10.90 1.12 -8.88
CA THR A 191 11.64 0.58 -7.73
C THR A 191 12.53 -0.54 -8.21
N ILE A 192 13.81 -0.43 -7.94
CA ILE A 192 14.82 -1.43 -8.28
C ILE A 192 15.53 -1.90 -7.02
N ARG A 193 15.97 -3.15 -7.04
CA ARG A 193 16.78 -3.73 -5.97
C ARG A 193 18.21 -3.21 -6.06
N LEU A 194 18.80 -2.87 -4.89
CA LEU A 194 20.20 -2.42 -4.81
C LEU A 194 21.18 -3.54 -4.46
N ASN A 195 20.71 -4.63 -3.85
CA ASN A 195 21.56 -5.75 -3.45
C ASN A 195 21.26 -7.00 -4.28
N ASP A 196 22.28 -7.58 -4.88
CA ASP A 196 22.26 -8.89 -5.54
C ASP A 196 22.19 -10.00 -4.48
N ALA A 197 21.00 -10.37 -4.06
CA ALA A 197 20.80 -11.68 -3.45
C ALA A 197 20.72 -12.69 -4.61
N SER A 198 21.75 -13.51 -4.79
CA SER A 198 21.95 -14.39 -5.94
C SER A 198 20.87 -15.45 -6.19
N GLU A 199 19.84 -15.53 -5.39
CA GLU A 199 18.77 -16.53 -5.47
C GLU A 199 17.35 -15.94 -5.59
N ALA A 200 17.18 -14.63 -5.53
CA ALA A 200 15.86 -14.04 -5.66
C ALA A 200 15.64 -13.48 -7.07
N PRO A 201 14.48 -13.69 -7.68
CA PRO A 201 14.19 -13.16 -9.01
C PRO A 201 14.40 -11.65 -9.05
N GLU A 202 14.81 -11.14 -10.21
CA GLU A 202 14.89 -9.68 -10.43
C GLU A 202 13.55 -9.05 -10.03
N TYR A 203 13.59 -8.25 -8.96
CA TYR A 203 12.42 -7.56 -8.49
C TYR A 203 12.47 -6.12 -8.99
N GLN A 204 11.64 -5.85 -9.97
CA GLN A 204 11.44 -4.52 -10.50
C GLN A 204 9.95 -4.21 -10.43
N ILE A 205 9.59 -3.16 -9.72
CA ILE A 205 8.22 -2.63 -9.75
C ILE A 205 8.23 -1.33 -10.54
N GLU A 206 7.39 -1.29 -11.52
CA GLU A 206 7.10 -0.05 -12.25
C GLU A 206 5.63 0.30 -12.06
N THR A 207 5.36 1.55 -11.75
CA THR A 207 4.01 2.06 -11.59
C THR A 207 3.87 3.32 -12.44
N PHE A 208 2.84 3.38 -13.24
CA PHE A 208 2.45 4.58 -13.95
C PHE A 208 1.06 5.01 -13.49
N ILE A 209 0.96 6.19 -12.94
CA ILE A 209 -0.29 6.76 -12.46
C ILE A 209 -0.68 7.89 -13.39
N LEU A 210 -1.87 7.80 -13.95
CA LEU A 210 -2.51 8.89 -14.66
C LEU A 210 -3.81 9.21 -13.93
N LYS A 211 -3.83 10.38 -13.27
CA LYS A 211 -5.00 10.84 -12.54
C LYS A 211 -5.62 12.02 -13.26
N PHE A 212 -6.91 11.91 -13.55
CA PHE A 212 -7.74 13.02 -13.97
C PHE A 212 -8.66 13.39 -12.82
N SER A 213 -8.71 14.64 -12.44
CA SER A 213 -9.64 15.12 -11.43
C SER A 213 -10.25 16.43 -11.87
N ARG A 214 -11.44 16.69 -11.38
CA ARG A 214 -12.10 17.97 -11.52
C ARG A 214 -12.64 18.37 -10.16
N SER A 215 -12.08 19.43 -9.62
CA SER A 215 -12.62 20.08 -8.44
C SER A 215 -13.59 21.15 -8.90
N LYS A 216 -14.84 21.02 -8.53
CA LYS A 216 -15.85 22.05 -8.72
C LYS A 216 -16.25 22.54 -7.33
N GLU A 217 -15.78 23.74 -6.97
CA GLU A 217 -16.07 24.37 -5.68
C GLU A 217 -15.75 23.44 -4.50
N GLN A 218 -14.53 23.39 -4.06
CA GLN A 218 -13.93 22.75 -2.87
C GLN A 218 -14.61 21.50 -2.23
N ASP A 219 -15.86 21.18 -2.60
CA ASP A 219 -16.69 20.17 -1.95
C ASP A 219 -16.79 18.82 -2.69
N ASN A 220 -16.43 18.78 -3.96
CA ASN A 220 -16.56 17.57 -4.77
C ASN A 220 -15.29 17.31 -5.59
N GLU A 221 -14.72 16.13 -5.47
CA GLU A 221 -13.62 15.68 -6.31
C GLU A 221 -14.01 14.36 -7.00
N PHE A 222 -13.80 14.31 -8.30
CA PHE A 222 -13.84 13.08 -9.08
C PHE A 222 -12.44 12.79 -9.58
N ALA A 223 -11.94 11.56 -9.39
CA ALA A 223 -10.66 11.14 -9.88
C ALA A 223 -10.73 9.78 -10.58
N PHE A 224 -10.02 9.66 -11.68
CA PHE A 224 -9.77 8.41 -12.37
C PHE A 224 -8.26 8.14 -12.35
N ILE A 225 -7.88 6.97 -11.88
CA ILE A 225 -6.49 6.53 -11.79
C ILE A 225 -6.35 5.29 -12.66
N TYR A 226 -5.33 5.26 -13.49
CA TYR A 226 -4.99 4.15 -14.36
C TYR A 226 -3.56 3.71 -14.09
N ASP A 227 -3.38 2.45 -13.71
CA ASP A 227 -2.08 1.80 -13.53
C ASP A 227 -1.97 0.61 -14.50
N PRO A 228 -1.35 0.82 -15.67
CA PRO A 228 -1.24 -0.22 -16.69
C PRO A 228 -0.12 -1.23 -16.44
N ILE A 229 0.82 -0.95 -15.53
CA ILE A 229 2.05 -1.72 -15.43
C ILE A 229 1.98 -2.78 -14.35
N ASN A 230 1.58 -2.44 -13.12
CA ASN A 230 1.63 -3.39 -12.01
C ASN A 230 0.36 -4.19 -11.79
N ALA A 231 -0.75 -3.51 -11.82
CA ALA A 231 -1.99 -4.13 -11.40
C ALA A 231 -2.96 -4.27 -12.54
N HIS A 232 -2.65 -3.73 -13.73
CA HIS A 232 -3.64 -3.57 -14.79
C HIS A 232 -5.00 -3.16 -14.20
N GLN A 233 -4.96 -2.16 -13.32
CA GLN A 233 -6.12 -1.73 -12.55
C GLN A 233 -6.53 -0.31 -12.93
N THR A 234 -7.85 -0.11 -12.91
CA THR A 234 -8.43 1.23 -12.91
C THR A 234 -9.04 1.52 -11.55
N ASN A 235 -8.85 2.71 -11.06
CA ASN A 235 -9.51 3.20 -9.87
C ASN A 235 -10.37 4.41 -10.23
N LEU A 236 -11.63 4.33 -9.89
CA LEU A 236 -12.57 5.45 -9.96
C LEU A 236 -12.88 5.89 -8.56
N SER A 237 -12.64 7.16 -8.25
CA SER A 237 -12.98 7.71 -6.94
C SER A 237 -13.86 8.94 -7.07
N TYR A 238 -14.77 9.06 -6.13
CA TYR A 238 -15.58 10.25 -5.92
C TYR A 238 -15.52 10.63 -4.46
N SER A 239 -15.20 11.88 -4.17
CA SER A 239 -15.23 12.39 -2.82
C SER A 239 -16.12 13.62 -2.72
N LYS A 240 -16.75 13.79 -1.55
CA LYS A 240 -17.61 14.93 -1.24
C LYS A 240 -17.47 15.31 0.22
N ASN A 241 -17.26 16.60 0.50
CA ASN A 241 -17.36 17.12 1.85
C ASN A 241 -18.81 17.49 2.16
N ILE A 242 -19.33 16.98 3.27
CA ILE A 242 -20.68 17.32 3.78
C ILE A 242 -20.53 17.69 5.24
N HIS A 243 -20.72 18.97 5.56
CA HIS A 243 -20.64 19.48 6.94
C HIS A 243 -19.36 19.13 7.70
N GLY A 244 -18.22 19.15 7.01
CA GLY A 244 -16.92 18.83 7.61
C GLY A 244 -16.58 17.34 7.68
N LEU A 245 -17.45 16.49 7.17
CA LEU A 245 -17.17 15.07 6.95
C LEU A 245 -16.86 14.82 5.48
N ASP A 246 -15.75 14.19 5.22
CA ASP A 246 -15.34 13.76 3.88
C ASP A 246 -15.84 12.33 3.62
N PHE A 247 -16.70 12.20 2.63
CA PHE A 247 -17.17 10.92 2.11
C PHE A 247 -16.40 10.60 0.85
N LYS A 248 -15.80 9.42 0.78
CA LYS A 248 -15.07 8.97 -0.39
C LYS A 248 -15.53 7.57 -0.80
N ILE A 249 -15.91 7.42 -2.05
CA ILE A 249 -16.21 6.13 -2.68
C ILE A 249 -15.10 5.84 -3.66
N ASN A 250 -14.48 4.67 -3.52
CA ASN A 250 -13.47 4.17 -4.45
C ASN A 250 -13.97 2.88 -5.07
N SER A 251 -13.84 2.74 -6.37
CA SER A 251 -14.09 1.49 -7.08
C SER A 251 -12.84 1.11 -7.87
N ASN A 252 -12.28 -0.04 -7.57
CA ASN A 252 -11.15 -0.62 -8.27
C ASN A 252 -11.64 -1.76 -9.15
N GLN A 253 -11.16 -1.81 -10.38
CA GLN A 253 -11.43 -2.89 -11.31
C GLN A 253 -10.11 -3.39 -11.89
N SER A 254 -9.91 -4.71 -11.85
CA SER A 254 -8.83 -5.37 -12.59
C SER A 254 -9.15 -5.38 -14.08
N LEU A 255 -8.16 -5.03 -14.91
CA LEU A 255 -8.28 -5.10 -16.37
C LEU A 255 -7.98 -6.51 -16.91
N GLU A 256 -7.26 -7.33 -16.14
CA GLU A 256 -6.94 -8.72 -16.50
C GLU A 256 -8.12 -9.66 -16.19
N ASN A 257 -8.83 -9.38 -15.12
CA ASN A 257 -9.95 -10.21 -14.68
C ASN A 257 -11.16 -9.34 -14.33
N SER A 258 -12.06 -9.19 -15.28
CA SER A 258 -13.26 -8.35 -15.16
C SER A 258 -14.21 -8.75 -14.03
N SER A 259 -14.00 -9.93 -13.42
CA SER A 259 -14.76 -10.37 -12.23
C SER A 259 -14.18 -9.88 -10.91
N GLU A 260 -12.98 -9.32 -10.91
CA GLU A 260 -12.35 -8.75 -9.72
C GLU A 260 -12.60 -7.24 -9.67
N TYR A 261 -13.61 -6.88 -8.91
CA TYR A 261 -13.89 -5.49 -8.57
C TYR A 261 -13.98 -5.35 -7.05
N PHE A 262 -13.55 -4.21 -6.57
CA PHE A 262 -13.63 -3.86 -5.15
C PHE A 262 -14.19 -2.45 -5.02
N THR A 263 -15.19 -2.28 -4.16
CA THR A 263 -15.74 -0.96 -3.84
C THR A 263 -15.59 -0.70 -2.35
N ASN A 264 -15.02 0.44 -2.00
CA ASN A 264 -14.80 0.89 -0.63
C ASN A 264 -15.50 2.23 -0.39
N LEU A 265 -16.11 2.37 0.77
CA LEU A 265 -16.64 3.63 1.29
C LEU A 265 -15.77 4.06 2.47
N GLU A 266 -15.22 5.25 2.40
CA GLU A 266 -14.43 5.87 3.46
C GLU A 266 -15.18 7.11 3.96
N VAL A 267 -15.23 7.28 5.29
CA VAL A 267 -15.74 8.48 5.92
C VAL A 267 -14.69 9.00 6.88
N SER A 268 -14.25 10.24 6.70
CA SER A 268 -13.25 10.89 7.55
C SER A 268 -13.74 12.28 7.95
N GLY A 269 -13.24 12.79 9.07
CA GLY A 269 -13.58 14.11 9.58
C GLY A 269 -12.49 14.67 10.49
N LYS A 270 -12.42 16.00 10.57
CA LYS A 270 -11.54 16.69 11.54
C LYS A 270 -12.34 16.94 12.81
N PHE A 271 -11.86 16.46 13.92
CA PHE A 271 -12.41 16.66 15.27
C PHE A 271 -11.58 17.67 16.04
#